data_53d13769258cbedad8b170f93b81c25d
#
_entry.id   53d13769258cbedad8b170f93b81c25d
#
_cell.length_a   1.000
_cell.length_b   1.000
_cell.length_c   1.000
_cell.angle_alpha   90.00
_cell.angle_beta   90.00
_cell.angle_gamma   90.00
#
_symmetry.space_group_name_H-M   'P 1'
#
loop_
_entity.id
_entity.type
_entity.pdbx_description
1 polymer ?
#
loop_
_entity_poly.entity_id
_entity_poly.type
_entity_poly.pdbx_seq_one_letter_code
_entity_poly.pdbx_strand_id
1 'polypeptide(L)'
;MELWDKAERLWTRVKNWKTVRGWHIWKLKLVDARLYFVSMFVGLLTGLVAVPYHYLLYYLFHLRSGFFASHPAWYWHIPLFLFSWGILVFVMWLVGKMPLIGGGGIPQTRGVINGRITYRHPFIEMVSKFVGGILSFSAGLSLGREGPSVQIGSYVGSLVSRWTHILKGEQKQLLSLIHISE
;
A
#
# COMPACT_ATOMS: atom_id res chain seq x y z
N MET A 1 -44.26 7.56 42.17
CA MET A 1 -44.83 7.15 40.86
C MET A 1 -43.93 7.58 39.68
N GLU A 2 -43.42 8.81 39.63
CA GLU A 2 -42.56 9.31 38.56
C GLU A 2 -41.19 8.58 38.36
N LEU A 3 -40.59 8.10 39.44
CA LEU A 3 -39.31 7.40 39.39
C LEU A 3 -39.40 6.01 38.72
N TRP A 4 -40.53 5.31 38.94
CA TRP A 4 -40.79 4.02 38.30
C TRP A 4 -41.03 4.15 36.79
N ASP A 5 -41.76 5.15 36.37
CA ASP A 5 -41.99 5.48 34.95
C ASP A 5 -40.71 5.87 34.23
N LYS A 6 -39.81 6.54 34.92
CA LYS A 6 -38.50 6.90 34.39
C LYS A 6 -37.58 5.68 34.24
N ALA A 7 -37.66 4.76 35.20
CA ALA A 7 -36.91 3.50 35.16
C ALA A 7 -37.40 2.58 34.03
N GLU A 8 -38.70 2.46 33.80
CA GLU A 8 -39.28 1.67 32.71
C GLU A 8 -38.92 2.25 31.32
N ARG A 9 -38.98 3.56 31.18
CA ARG A 9 -38.50 4.22 29.91
C ARG A 9 -37.03 4.01 29.64
N LEU A 10 -36.20 3.97 30.65
CA LEU A 10 -34.77 3.65 30.52
C LEU A 10 -34.57 2.17 30.17
N TRP A 11 -35.30 1.25 30.80
CA TRP A 11 -35.26 -0.18 30.50
C TRP A 11 -35.70 -0.50 29.07
N THR A 12 -36.77 0.11 28.60
CA THR A 12 -37.24 -0.05 27.20
C THR A 12 -36.27 0.52 26.21
N ARG A 13 -35.58 1.64 26.48
CA ARG A 13 -34.51 2.16 25.67
C ARG A 13 -33.29 1.22 25.63
N VAL A 14 -32.90 0.67 26.76
CA VAL A 14 -31.75 -0.27 26.84
C VAL A 14 -32.07 -1.59 26.13
N LYS A 15 -33.32 -2.08 26.25
CA LYS A 15 -33.77 -3.30 25.57
C LYS A 15 -33.85 -3.13 24.06
N ASN A 16 -34.35 -2.00 23.58
CA ASN A 16 -34.34 -1.65 22.15
C ASN A 16 -32.91 -1.44 21.63
N TRP A 17 -32.02 -0.91 22.45
CA TRP A 17 -30.63 -0.72 22.08
C TRP A 17 -29.89 -2.06 21.86
N LYS A 18 -30.17 -3.05 22.72
CA LYS A 18 -29.60 -4.42 22.56
C LYS A 18 -30.13 -5.15 21.33
N THR A 19 -31.42 -5.00 20.99
CA THR A 19 -32.04 -5.62 19.81
C THR A 19 -31.56 -4.95 18.51
N VAL A 20 -31.52 -3.62 18.44
CA VAL A 20 -31.03 -2.88 17.30
C VAL A 20 -29.53 -3.14 17.07
N ARG A 21 -28.75 -3.22 18.16
CA ARG A 21 -27.33 -3.54 18.11
C ARG A 21 -27.08 -4.99 17.65
N GLY A 22 -27.91 -5.93 18.06
CA GLY A 22 -27.85 -7.32 17.61
C GLY A 22 -28.07 -7.44 16.08
N TRP A 23 -29.06 -6.76 15.54
CA TRP A 23 -29.36 -6.77 14.09
C TRP A 23 -28.27 -6.09 13.25
N HIS A 24 -27.71 -4.99 13.73
CA HIS A 24 -26.56 -4.36 13.08
C HIS A 24 -25.31 -5.24 13.11
N ILE A 25 -25.06 -5.94 14.21
CA ILE A 25 -23.92 -6.85 14.36
C ILE A 25 -24.04 -8.05 13.39
N TRP A 26 -25.24 -8.61 13.16
CA TRP A 26 -25.43 -9.70 12.21
C TRP A 26 -25.24 -9.24 10.75
N LYS A 27 -25.77 -8.08 10.38
CA LYS A 27 -25.50 -7.49 9.04
C LYS A 27 -24.02 -7.17 8.84
N LEU A 28 -23.34 -6.64 9.85
CA LEU A 28 -21.90 -6.40 9.81
C LEU A 28 -21.13 -7.72 9.63
N LYS A 29 -21.48 -8.81 10.33
CA LYS A 29 -20.80 -10.11 10.19
C LYS A 29 -20.87 -10.72 8.79
N LEU A 30 -21.97 -10.54 8.05
CA LEU A 30 -22.10 -11.05 6.67
C LEU A 30 -21.32 -10.19 5.66
N VAL A 31 -21.27 -8.88 5.86
CA VAL A 31 -20.41 -7.97 5.08
C VAL A 31 -18.94 -8.25 5.41
N ASP A 32 -18.62 -8.51 6.69
CA ASP A 32 -17.28 -8.82 7.15
C ASP A 32 -16.70 -10.09 6.49
N ALA A 33 -17.48 -11.17 6.34
CA ALA A 33 -16.98 -12.41 5.74
C ALA A 33 -16.45 -12.18 4.30
N ARG A 34 -17.19 -11.45 3.46
CA ARG A 34 -16.75 -11.09 2.11
C ARG A 34 -15.49 -10.23 2.13
N LEU A 35 -15.45 -9.25 3.03
CA LEU A 35 -14.29 -8.37 3.19
C LEU A 35 -13.05 -9.16 3.64
N TYR A 36 -13.19 -10.12 4.57
CA TYR A 36 -12.09 -10.98 4.99
C TYR A 36 -11.52 -11.80 3.84
N PHE A 37 -12.36 -12.44 3.02
CA PHE A 37 -11.90 -13.19 1.85
C PHE A 37 -11.19 -12.30 0.84
N VAL A 38 -11.75 -11.11 0.55
CA VAL A 38 -11.12 -10.17 -0.37
C VAL A 38 -9.82 -9.62 0.21
N SER A 39 -9.77 -9.31 1.51
CA SER A 39 -8.54 -8.86 2.18
C SER A 39 -7.45 -9.92 2.16
N MET A 40 -7.79 -11.18 2.41
CA MET A 40 -6.86 -12.32 2.30
C MET A 40 -6.32 -12.45 0.88
N PHE A 41 -7.19 -12.32 -0.13
CA PHE A 41 -6.78 -12.35 -1.54
C PHE A 41 -5.88 -11.17 -1.91
N VAL A 42 -6.21 -9.95 -1.46
CA VAL A 42 -5.35 -8.76 -1.64
C VAL A 42 -4.00 -8.96 -0.95
N GLY A 43 -3.98 -9.50 0.26
CA GLY A 43 -2.74 -9.79 0.99
C GLY A 43 -1.86 -10.79 0.23
N LEU A 44 -2.44 -11.86 -0.30
CA LEU A 44 -1.74 -12.87 -1.09
C LEU A 44 -1.15 -12.26 -2.38
N LEU A 45 -1.95 -11.49 -3.13
CA LEU A 45 -1.45 -10.81 -4.34
C LEU A 45 -0.37 -9.78 -4.02
N THR A 46 -0.53 -9.03 -2.93
CA THR A 46 0.48 -8.07 -2.48
C THR A 46 1.78 -8.77 -2.13
N GLY A 47 1.72 -9.88 -1.39
CA GLY A 47 2.88 -10.72 -1.08
C GLY A 47 3.57 -11.25 -2.33
N LEU A 48 2.80 -11.73 -3.31
CA LEU A 48 3.32 -12.24 -4.58
C LEU A 48 4.11 -11.17 -5.37
N VAL A 49 3.75 -9.91 -5.25
CA VAL A 49 4.47 -8.79 -5.89
C VAL A 49 5.60 -8.26 -5.00
N ALA A 50 5.37 -8.17 -3.69
CA ALA A 50 6.34 -7.58 -2.76
C ALA A 50 7.55 -8.50 -2.52
N VAL A 51 7.37 -9.83 -2.46
CA VAL A 51 8.48 -10.77 -2.25
C VAL A 51 9.52 -10.70 -3.37
N PRO A 52 9.17 -10.80 -4.67
CA PRO A 52 10.14 -10.61 -5.76
C PRO A 52 10.79 -9.22 -5.73
N TYR A 53 10.03 -8.17 -5.38
CA TYR A 53 10.58 -6.83 -5.23
C TYR A 53 11.71 -6.79 -4.19
N HIS A 54 11.49 -7.30 -2.99
CA HIS A 54 12.50 -7.35 -1.94
C HIS A 54 13.69 -8.23 -2.28
N TYR A 55 13.43 -9.39 -2.89
CA TYR A 55 14.49 -10.28 -3.34
C TYR A 55 15.39 -9.63 -4.38
N LEU A 56 14.80 -8.91 -5.34
CA LEU A 56 15.55 -8.23 -6.39
C LEU A 56 16.37 -7.05 -5.83
N LEU A 57 15.82 -6.28 -4.89
CA LEU A 57 16.57 -5.24 -4.17
C LEU A 57 17.78 -5.82 -3.43
N TYR A 58 17.60 -6.94 -2.73
CA TYR A 58 18.67 -7.62 -2.02
C TYR A 58 19.76 -8.12 -2.97
N TYR A 59 19.36 -8.76 -4.06
CA TYR A 59 20.28 -9.25 -5.10
C TYR A 59 21.10 -8.12 -5.71
N LEU A 60 20.47 -7.03 -6.11
CA LEU A 60 21.15 -5.86 -6.69
C LEU A 60 22.10 -5.19 -5.69
N PHE A 61 21.76 -5.16 -4.43
CA PHE A 61 22.64 -4.67 -3.38
C PHE A 61 23.92 -5.49 -3.29
N HIS A 62 23.79 -6.83 -3.29
CA HIS A 62 24.94 -7.74 -3.25
C HIS A 62 25.80 -7.65 -4.52
N LEU A 63 25.20 -7.56 -5.71
CA LEU A 63 25.93 -7.37 -6.95
C LEU A 63 26.77 -6.10 -6.90
N ARG A 64 26.17 -5.00 -6.46
CA ARG A 64 26.87 -3.72 -6.35
C ARG A 64 28.00 -3.76 -5.32
N SER A 65 27.75 -4.28 -4.12
CA SER A 65 28.78 -4.41 -3.09
C SER A 65 29.93 -5.32 -3.52
N GLY A 66 29.63 -6.43 -4.21
CA GLY A 66 30.62 -7.32 -4.79
C GLY A 66 31.47 -6.64 -5.86
N PHE A 67 30.84 -5.84 -6.73
CA PHE A 67 31.58 -5.07 -7.74
C PHE A 67 32.57 -4.09 -7.11
N PHE A 68 32.17 -3.34 -6.08
CA PHE A 68 33.06 -2.44 -5.36
C PHE A 68 34.21 -3.15 -4.66
N ALA A 69 33.93 -4.31 -4.06
CA ALA A 69 34.96 -5.13 -3.41
C ALA A 69 36.00 -5.67 -4.41
N SER A 70 35.57 -6.02 -5.63
CA SER A 70 36.45 -6.56 -6.68
C SER A 70 37.24 -5.50 -7.40
N HIS A 71 36.81 -4.24 -7.41
CA HIS A 71 37.39 -3.14 -8.14
C HIS A 71 37.70 -1.93 -7.26
N PRO A 72 38.71 -2.00 -6.37
CA PRO A 72 38.99 -0.94 -5.41
C PRO A 72 39.59 0.32 -6.02
N ALA A 73 40.04 0.26 -7.30
CA ALA A 73 40.67 1.38 -7.99
C ALA A 73 39.66 2.52 -8.24
N TRP A 74 40.02 3.75 -7.88
CA TRP A 74 39.14 4.93 -7.90
C TRP A 74 38.55 5.24 -9.30
N TYR A 75 39.23 4.92 -10.38
CA TYR A 75 38.78 5.19 -11.76
C TYR A 75 37.53 4.36 -12.14
N TRP A 76 37.28 3.21 -11.49
CA TRP A 76 36.05 2.43 -11.69
C TRP A 76 34.79 3.12 -11.11
N HIS A 77 34.95 4.04 -10.19
CA HIS A 77 33.83 4.78 -9.62
C HIS A 77 33.24 5.80 -10.59
N ILE A 78 34.04 6.33 -11.55
CA ILE A 78 33.60 7.32 -12.54
C ILE A 78 32.51 6.76 -13.45
N PRO A 79 32.73 5.64 -14.20
CA PRO A 79 31.69 5.08 -15.06
C PRO A 79 30.47 4.61 -14.27
N LEU A 80 30.64 4.10 -13.06
CA LEU A 80 29.53 3.69 -12.20
C LEU A 80 28.70 4.89 -11.76
N PHE A 81 29.34 6.02 -11.44
CA PHE A 81 28.65 7.26 -11.10
C PHE A 81 27.85 7.80 -12.30
N LEU A 82 28.45 7.85 -13.50
CA LEU A 82 27.77 8.28 -14.72
C LEU A 82 26.56 7.37 -15.05
N PHE A 83 26.72 6.06 -14.91
CA PHE A 83 25.62 5.10 -15.09
C PHE A 83 24.50 5.33 -14.09
N SER A 84 24.84 5.50 -12.81
CA SER A 84 23.86 5.80 -11.74
C SER A 84 23.13 7.13 -12.00
N TRP A 85 23.87 8.14 -12.46
CA TRP A 85 23.30 9.44 -12.83
C TRP A 85 22.31 9.32 -13.99
N GLY A 86 22.65 8.57 -15.04
CA GLY A 86 21.73 8.29 -16.16
C GLY A 86 20.45 7.59 -15.72
N ILE A 87 20.55 6.61 -14.81
CA ILE A 87 19.37 5.95 -14.22
C ILE A 87 18.50 6.97 -13.45
N LEU A 88 19.12 7.85 -12.66
CA LEU A 88 18.37 8.86 -11.89
C LEU A 88 17.64 9.83 -12.81
N VAL A 89 18.25 10.28 -13.89
CA VAL A 89 17.59 11.14 -14.89
C VAL A 89 16.39 10.42 -15.51
N PHE A 90 16.53 9.14 -15.85
CA PHE A 90 15.41 8.34 -16.36
C PHE A 90 14.29 8.20 -15.34
N VAL A 91 14.59 7.91 -14.07
CA VAL A 91 13.60 7.81 -12.99
C VAL A 91 12.91 9.16 -12.76
N MET A 92 13.65 10.27 -12.79
CA MET A 92 13.06 11.62 -12.68
C MET A 92 12.11 11.92 -13.83
N TRP A 93 12.47 11.54 -15.04
CA TRP A 93 11.58 11.64 -16.21
C TRP A 93 10.30 10.80 -16.02
N LEU A 94 10.43 9.56 -15.52
CA LEU A 94 9.29 8.68 -15.23
C LEU A 94 8.36 9.27 -14.17
N VAL A 95 8.92 9.83 -13.10
CA VAL A 95 8.16 10.54 -12.03
C VAL A 95 7.47 11.78 -12.61
N GLY A 96 8.12 12.51 -13.52
CA GLY A 96 7.50 13.65 -14.21
C GLY A 96 6.25 13.27 -15.02
N LYS A 97 6.23 12.04 -15.59
CA LYS A 97 5.06 11.50 -16.29
C LYS A 97 3.97 11.00 -15.33
N MET A 98 4.35 10.48 -14.18
CA MET A 98 3.46 9.85 -13.19
C MET A 98 3.80 10.36 -11.77
N PRO A 99 3.33 11.55 -11.36
CA PRO A 99 3.72 12.15 -10.09
C PRO A 99 3.42 11.28 -8.85
N LEU A 100 2.39 10.43 -8.93
CA LEU A 100 1.97 9.57 -7.82
C LEU A 100 2.98 8.45 -7.48
N ILE A 101 3.90 8.11 -8.40
CA ILE A 101 4.94 7.12 -8.11
C ILE A 101 6.14 7.72 -7.36
N GLY A 102 6.26 9.05 -7.31
CA GLY A 102 7.34 9.75 -6.61
C GLY A 102 7.23 9.61 -5.09
N GLY A 103 8.36 9.80 -4.42
CA GLY A 103 8.44 9.78 -2.95
C GLY A 103 8.29 8.40 -2.30
N GLY A 104 8.11 8.39 -0.98
CA GLY A 104 8.07 7.17 -0.16
C GLY A 104 6.81 6.32 -0.29
N GLY A 105 5.74 6.81 -0.93
CA GLY A 105 4.50 6.04 -1.14
C GLY A 105 3.48 6.11 -0.01
N ILE A 106 3.89 6.28 1.24
CA ILE A 106 3.00 6.37 2.41
C ILE A 106 2.05 7.58 2.32
N PRO A 107 2.52 8.81 2.02
CA PRO A 107 1.63 9.97 1.87
C PRO A 107 0.60 9.80 0.76
N GLN A 108 1.00 9.18 -0.37
CA GLN A 108 0.11 8.90 -1.49
C GLN A 108 -0.98 7.90 -1.09
N THR A 109 -0.60 6.81 -0.42
CA THR A 109 -1.53 5.81 0.10
C THR A 109 -2.52 6.43 1.09
N ARG A 110 -2.05 7.25 2.03
CA ARG A 110 -2.94 8.01 2.94
C ARG A 110 -3.88 8.94 2.19
N GLY A 111 -3.40 9.60 1.13
CA GLY A 111 -4.22 10.44 0.26
C GLY A 111 -5.35 9.67 -0.41
N VAL A 112 -5.09 8.42 -0.84
CA VAL A 112 -6.09 7.52 -1.44
C VAL A 112 -7.10 7.03 -0.40
N ILE A 113 -6.65 6.59 0.78
CA ILE A 113 -7.52 6.16 1.89
C ILE A 113 -8.46 7.29 2.31
N ASN A 114 -7.95 8.52 2.39
CA ASN A 114 -8.75 9.70 2.73
C ASN A 114 -9.66 10.20 1.57
N GLY A 115 -9.58 9.56 0.39
CA GLY A 115 -10.37 9.95 -0.78
C GLY A 115 -9.94 11.26 -1.43
N ARG A 116 -8.75 11.80 -1.08
CA ARG A 116 -8.19 13.03 -1.66
C ARG A 116 -7.48 12.78 -2.98
N ILE A 117 -6.98 11.56 -3.18
CA ILE A 117 -6.24 11.12 -4.37
C ILE A 117 -6.93 9.87 -4.91
N THR A 118 -6.96 9.73 -6.24
CA THR A 118 -7.45 8.51 -6.90
C THR A 118 -6.40 8.06 -7.90
N TYR A 119 -6.00 6.80 -7.85
CA TYR A 119 -5.13 6.22 -8.85
C TYR A 119 -5.84 6.16 -10.21
N ARG A 120 -5.25 6.75 -11.21
CA ARG A 120 -5.83 6.79 -12.57
C ARG A 120 -5.67 5.44 -13.27
N HIS A 121 -4.44 4.94 -13.26
CA HIS A 121 -4.05 3.67 -13.88
C HIS A 121 -3.25 2.83 -12.88
N PRO A 122 -3.89 2.22 -11.85
CA PRO A 122 -3.19 1.60 -10.73
C PRO A 122 -2.22 0.49 -11.15
N PHE A 123 -2.50 -0.26 -12.23
CA PHE A 123 -1.58 -1.29 -12.73
C PHE A 123 -0.30 -0.68 -13.31
N ILE A 124 -0.42 0.33 -14.17
CA ILE A 124 0.74 1.00 -14.80
C ILE A 124 1.56 1.74 -13.73
N GLU A 125 0.88 2.43 -12.80
CA GLU A 125 1.52 3.12 -11.69
C GLU A 125 2.26 2.14 -10.76
N MET A 126 1.68 0.96 -10.50
CA MET A 126 2.31 -0.12 -9.73
C MET A 126 3.59 -0.63 -10.41
N VAL A 127 3.53 -0.95 -11.70
CA VAL A 127 4.69 -1.42 -12.47
C VAL A 127 5.76 -0.35 -12.54
N SER A 128 5.37 0.91 -12.78
CA SER A 128 6.30 2.04 -12.82
C SER A 128 6.96 2.28 -11.46
N LYS A 129 6.22 2.13 -10.36
CA LYS A 129 6.77 2.22 -9.01
C LYS A 129 7.75 1.08 -8.71
N PHE A 130 7.40 -0.14 -9.11
CA PHE A 130 8.23 -1.32 -8.96
C PHE A 130 9.57 -1.14 -9.70
N VAL A 131 9.52 -0.81 -10.98
CA VAL A 131 10.71 -0.60 -11.83
C VAL A 131 11.52 0.61 -11.36
N GLY A 132 10.86 1.74 -11.13
CA GLY A 132 11.51 2.98 -10.65
C GLY A 132 12.20 2.80 -9.30
N GLY A 133 11.58 2.04 -8.37
CA GLY A 133 12.17 1.71 -7.08
C GLY A 133 13.43 0.85 -7.21
N ILE A 134 13.39 -0.20 -8.04
CA ILE A 134 14.52 -1.07 -8.32
C ILE A 134 15.68 -0.28 -8.96
N LEU A 135 15.39 0.52 -9.98
CA LEU A 135 16.39 1.33 -10.67
C LEU A 135 17.03 2.37 -9.73
N SER A 136 16.22 3.06 -8.92
CA SER A 136 16.74 4.02 -7.94
C SER A 136 17.65 3.37 -6.92
N PHE A 137 17.29 2.18 -6.45
CA PHE A 137 18.12 1.42 -5.51
C PHE A 137 19.41 0.93 -6.17
N SER A 138 19.35 0.47 -7.44
CA SER A 138 20.52 0.07 -8.22
C SER A 138 21.48 1.25 -8.47
N ALA A 139 20.92 2.45 -8.66
CA ALA A 139 21.72 3.68 -8.75
C ALA A 139 22.42 4.06 -7.44
N GLY A 140 22.07 3.41 -6.32
CA GLY A 140 22.70 3.60 -5.01
C GLY A 140 21.99 4.58 -4.11
N LEU A 141 20.76 4.93 -4.40
CA LEU A 141 19.97 5.70 -3.47
C LEU A 141 19.58 4.80 -2.29
N SER A 142 19.81 5.30 -1.06
CA SER A 142 19.34 4.66 0.16
C SER A 142 17.86 4.98 0.38
N LEU A 143 17.00 4.43 -0.48
CA LEU A 143 15.56 4.55 -0.34
C LEU A 143 15.05 3.50 0.64
N GLY A 144 14.17 3.90 1.55
CA GLY A 144 13.49 2.98 2.45
C GLY A 144 12.70 1.93 1.65
N ARG A 145 12.79 0.66 2.05
CA ARG A 145 12.12 -0.47 1.38
C ARG A 145 10.63 -0.52 1.70
N GLU A 146 10.24 0.03 2.83
CA GLU A 146 8.89 -0.05 3.40
C GLU A 146 7.87 0.76 2.60
N GLY A 147 8.20 2.02 2.29
CA GLY A 147 7.32 2.92 1.56
C GLY A 147 6.82 2.40 0.21
N PRO A 148 7.70 1.95 -0.68
CA PRO A 148 7.29 1.34 -1.94
C PRO A 148 6.42 0.10 -1.77
N SER A 149 6.67 -0.74 -0.76
CA SER A 149 5.88 -1.95 -0.46
C SER A 149 4.46 -1.60 -0.05
N VAL A 150 4.28 -0.61 0.82
CA VAL A 150 2.95 -0.10 1.23
C VAL A 150 2.20 0.45 0.02
N GLN A 151 2.86 1.19 -0.85
CA GLN A 151 2.23 1.74 -2.06
C GLN A 151 1.86 0.65 -3.07
N ILE A 152 2.69 -0.38 -3.25
CA ILE A 152 2.37 -1.56 -4.09
C ILE A 152 1.11 -2.25 -3.54
N GLY A 153 1.03 -2.49 -2.24
CA GLY A 153 -0.17 -3.01 -1.60
C GLY A 153 -1.42 -2.16 -1.85
N SER A 154 -1.28 -0.85 -1.78
CA SER A 154 -2.35 0.10 -2.08
C SER A 154 -2.82 0.02 -3.54
N TYR A 155 -1.91 -0.15 -4.51
CA TYR A 155 -2.26 -0.37 -5.91
C TYR A 155 -3.00 -1.70 -6.11
N VAL A 156 -2.52 -2.79 -5.51
CA VAL A 156 -3.18 -4.11 -5.56
C VAL A 156 -4.58 -4.02 -4.97
N GLY A 157 -4.73 -3.42 -3.78
CA GLY A 157 -6.04 -3.21 -3.15
C GLY A 157 -6.99 -2.38 -4.03
N SER A 158 -6.48 -1.35 -4.69
CA SER A 158 -7.25 -0.53 -5.63
C SER A 158 -7.68 -1.31 -6.89
N LEU A 159 -6.81 -2.17 -7.43
CA LEU A 159 -7.14 -3.04 -8.57
C LEU A 159 -8.22 -4.05 -8.22
N VAL A 160 -8.07 -4.77 -7.09
CA VAL A 160 -9.04 -5.75 -6.64
C VAL A 160 -10.38 -5.09 -6.33
N SER A 161 -10.38 -3.92 -5.67
CA SER A 161 -11.60 -3.16 -5.40
C SER A 161 -12.35 -2.77 -6.67
N ARG A 162 -11.66 -2.37 -7.73
CA ARG A 162 -12.28 -2.07 -9.04
C ARG A 162 -12.85 -3.32 -9.68
N TRP A 163 -12.16 -4.44 -9.57
CA TRP A 163 -12.58 -5.71 -10.19
C TRP A 163 -13.77 -6.35 -9.46
N THR A 164 -13.81 -6.24 -8.13
CA THR A 164 -14.89 -6.81 -7.31
C THR A 164 -16.09 -5.88 -7.15
N HIS A 165 -16.09 -4.70 -7.78
CA HIS A 165 -17.14 -3.68 -7.64
C HIS A 165 -17.48 -3.34 -6.19
N ILE A 166 -16.48 -3.37 -5.31
CA ILE A 166 -16.65 -3.02 -3.90
C ILE A 166 -16.97 -1.53 -3.78
N LEU A 167 -17.96 -1.21 -2.96
CA LEU A 167 -18.37 0.17 -2.70
C LEU A 167 -17.21 1.00 -2.14
N LYS A 168 -17.14 2.29 -2.49
CA LYS A 168 -16.05 3.21 -2.07
C LYS A 168 -15.81 3.25 -0.55
N GLY A 169 -16.83 2.98 0.26
CA GLY A 169 -16.70 2.87 1.72
C GLY A 169 -15.91 1.64 2.17
N GLU A 170 -16.15 0.50 1.55
CA GLU A 170 -15.44 -0.75 1.82
C GLU A 170 -14.01 -0.74 1.29
N GLN A 171 -13.78 -0.03 0.19
CA GLN A 171 -12.42 0.19 -0.36
C GLN A 171 -11.51 0.88 0.65
N LYS A 172 -12.02 1.85 1.42
CA LYS A 172 -11.24 2.51 2.47
C LYS A 172 -10.84 1.54 3.57
N GLN A 173 -11.72 0.61 3.95
CA GLN A 173 -11.43 -0.42 4.94
C GLN A 173 -10.36 -1.40 4.44
N LEU A 174 -10.45 -1.88 3.19
CA LEU A 174 -9.43 -2.74 2.58
C LEU A 174 -8.05 -2.09 2.58
N LEU A 175 -7.97 -0.81 2.19
CA LEU A 175 -6.71 -0.07 2.16
C LEU A 175 -6.16 0.21 3.57
N SER A 176 -7.03 0.40 4.56
CA SER A 176 -6.62 0.61 5.96
C SER A 176 -6.06 -0.67 6.59
N LEU A 177 -6.59 -1.85 6.25
CA LEU A 177 -6.09 -3.14 6.73
C LEU A 177 -4.65 -3.43 6.28
N ILE A 178 -4.24 -2.93 5.11
CA ILE A 178 -2.86 -3.04 4.62
C ILE A 178 -1.91 -2.15 5.43
N HIS A 179 -2.43 -1.08 6.04
CA HIS A 179 -1.62 -0.08 6.78
C HIS A 179 -1.53 -0.35 8.30
N ILE A 180 -2.30 -1.29 8.86
CA ILE A 180 -2.32 -1.58 10.31
C ILE A 180 -1.12 -2.45 10.76
N SER A 181 -0.23 -2.86 9.86
CA SER A 181 0.94 -3.66 10.20
C SER A 181 2.17 -2.87 10.70
N GLU A 182 1.99 -1.59 11.06
CA GLU A 182 3.02 -0.76 11.73
C GLU A 182 2.69 -0.49 13.18
#